data_8a0b276de9d1232d8b166186c8252572
#
_entry.id   8a0b276de9d1232d8b166186c8252572
#
_cell.length_a   1.000
_cell.length_b   1.000
_cell.length_c   1.000
_cell.angle_alpha   90.00
_cell.angle_beta   90.00
_cell.angle_gamma   90.00
#
_symmetry.space_group_name_H-M   'P 1'
#
loop_
_entity.id
_entity.type
_entity.pdbx_description
1 polymer ?
#
loop_
_entity_poly.entity_id
_entity_poly.type
_entity_poly.pdbx_seq_one_letter_code
_entity_poly.pdbx_strand_id
1 'polypeptide(L)'
;YGAIVYQQPDVVEVLLLQGFAMAAMVMLLLNIWSTQDNTIYNFAVAGCNLLRTRRRKTVTLAGAVIGTLLALLGMYDLLVPYLILLGTVIPPIGGVIMADFFYRYRGQYPRLADVRLPAFNWPGLAAYAVGTVLAFHSPWVAPLVGIVAASLAYIALTAALRVRAPLADVQA
;
A
#
# COMPACT_ATOMS: atom_id res chain seq x y z
N TYR A 1 -27.14 -4.50 0.11
CA TYR A 1 -28.59 -4.20 0.10
C TYR A 1 -28.86 -2.89 0.84
N GLY A 2 -28.44 -2.74 2.10
CA GLY A 2 -28.68 -1.53 2.91
C GLY A 2 -28.18 -0.24 2.27
N ALA A 3 -26.95 -0.23 1.74
CA ALA A 3 -26.38 0.94 1.08
C ALA A 3 -27.18 1.41 -0.14
N ILE A 4 -27.79 0.48 -0.88
CA ILE A 4 -28.63 0.82 -2.04
C ILE A 4 -29.99 1.35 -1.60
N VAL A 5 -30.60 0.74 -0.60
CA VAL A 5 -31.95 1.12 -0.12
C VAL A 5 -31.94 2.46 0.60
N TYR A 6 -30.92 2.70 1.44
CA TYR A 6 -30.81 3.92 2.24
C TYR A 6 -29.94 5.02 1.60
N GLN A 7 -29.34 4.74 0.43
CA GLN A 7 -28.42 5.65 -0.26
C GLN A 7 -27.24 6.11 0.61
N GLN A 8 -26.86 5.27 1.61
CA GLN A 8 -25.78 5.55 2.54
C GLN A 8 -24.67 4.51 2.39
N PRO A 9 -23.42 4.92 2.14
CA PRO A 9 -22.28 4.01 2.02
C PRO A 9 -21.80 3.48 3.38
N ASP A 10 -22.11 4.17 4.48
CA ASP A 10 -21.68 3.81 5.82
C ASP A 10 -22.64 2.81 6.46
N VAL A 11 -22.13 1.65 6.89
CA VAL A 11 -22.89 0.59 7.53
C VAL A 11 -23.46 1.06 8.90
N VAL A 12 -22.73 1.94 9.61
CA VAL A 12 -23.17 2.48 10.90
C VAL A 12 -24.39 3.37 10.71
N GLU A 13 -24.39 4.25 9.69
CA GLU A 13 -25.54 5.08 9.36
C GLU A 13 -26.75 4.24 8.94
N VAL A 14 -26.53 3.20 8.14
CA VAL A 14 -27.60 2.27 7.75
C VAL A 14 -28.24 1.61 8.97
N LEU A 15 -27.46 1.15 9.95
CA LEU A 15 -27.97 0.57 11.19
C LEU A 15 -28.72 1.59 12.04
N LEU A 16 -28.26 2.84 12.08
CA LEU A 16 -28.95 3.92 12.79
C LEU A 16 -30.32 4.21 12.16
N LEU A 17 -30.41 4.28 10.83
CA LEU A 17 -31.64 4.47 10.10
C LEU A 17 -32.63 3.32 10.26
N GLN A 18 -32.13 2.10 10.51
CA GLN A 18 -32.93 0.93 10.84
C GLN A 18 -33.40 0.87 12.30
N GLY A 19 -32.99 1.82 13.15
CA GLY A 19 -33.32 1.85 14.56
C GLY A 19 -32.41 1.00 15.46
N PHE A 20 -31.35 0.41 14.93
CA PHE A 20 -30.41 -0.43 15.68
C PHE A 20 -29.24 0.37 16.27
N ALA A 21 -29.50 1.48 16.94
CA ALA A 21 -28.47 2.39 17.46
C ALA A 21 -27.44 1.71 18.37
N MET A 22 -27.89 0.83 19.29
CA MET A 22 -26.98 0.09 20.17
C MET A 22 -26.05 -0.85 19.39
N ALA A 23 -26.56 -1.56 18.40
CA ALA A 23 -25.76 -2.44 17.55
C ALA A 23 -24.76 -1.63 16.71
N ALA A 24 -25.17 -0.48 16.19
CA ALA A 24 -24.30 0.44 15.47
C ALA A 24 -23.14 0.94 16.33
N MET A 25 -23.41 1.34 17.57
CA MET A 25 -22.38 1.78 18.53
C MET A 25 -21.40 0.66 18.88
N VAL A 26 -21.89 -0.53 19.20
CA VAL A 26 -21.02 -1.68 19.52
C VAL A 26 -20.16 -2.05 18.32
N MET A 27 -20.73 -2.10 17.12
CA MET A 27 -19.99 -2.37 15.89
C MET A 27 -18.91 -1.32 15.63
N LEU A 28 -19.23 -0.04 15.80
CA LEU A 28 -18.30 1.07 15.67
C LEU A 28 -17.12 0.95 16.64
N LEU A 29 -17.41 0.72 17.93
CA LEU A 29 -16.38 0.58 18.95
C LEU A 29 -15.46 -0.61 18.68
N LEU A 30 -16.01 -1.77 18.31
CA LEU A 30 -15.22 -2.95 17.99
C LEU A 30 -14.35 -2.74 16.73
N ASN A 31 -14.89 -2.07 15.73
CA ASN A 31 -14.15 -1.75 14.49
C ASN A 31 -13.00 -0.77 14.79
N ILE A 32 -13.27 0.30 15.52
CA ILE A 32 -12.23 1.27 15.91
C ILE A 32 -11.14 0.56 16.73
N TRP A 33 -11.52 -0.23 17.74
CA TRP A 33 -10.57 -0.93 18.59
C TRP A 33 -9.63 -1.84 17.79
N SER A 34 -10.19 -2.74 16.98
CA SER A 34 -9.40 -3.70 16.21
C SER A 34 -8.51 -3.06 15.13
N THR A 35 -9.01 -2.00 14.49
CA THR A 35 -8.28 -1.30 13.43
C THR A 35 -7.15 -0.44 13.99
N GLN A 36 -7.39 0.23 15.12
CA GLN A 36 -6.40 1.11 15.74
C GLN A 36 -5.17 0.37 16.25
N ASP A 37 -5.36 -0.80 16.85
CA ASP A 37 -4.25 -1.59 17.38
C ASP A 37 -3.25 -1.97 16.28
N ASN A 38 -3.76 -2.47 15.14
CA ASN A 38 -2.94 -2.80 13.97
C ASN A 38 -2.28 -1.56 13.34
N THR A 39 -3.01 -0.45 13.22
CA THR A 39 -2.50 0.79 12.62
C THR A 39 -1.37 1.39 13.45
N ILE A 40 -1.53 1.47 14.77
CA ILE A 40 -0.51 1.99 15.71
C ILE A 40 0.75 1.13 15.66
N TYR A 41 0.60 -0.20 15.64
CA TYR A 41 1.73 -1.11 15.55
C TYR A 41 2.51 -0.91 14.24
N ASN A 42 1.82 -0.90 13.10
CA ASN A 42 2.45 -0.70 11.79
C ASN A 42 3.13 0.66 11.68
N PHE A 43 2.49 1.73 12.18
CA PHE A 43 3.08 3.06 12.23
C PHE A 43 4.37 3.08 13.07
N ALA A 44 4.34 2.46 14.26
CA ALA A 44 5.51 2.40 15.14
C ALA A 44 6.67 1.65 14.49
N VAL A 45 6.40 0.51 13.82
CA VAL A 45 7.43 -0.29 13.15
C VAL A 45 8.00 0.46 11.95
N ALA A 46 7.14 0.97 11.07
CA ALA A 46 7.55 1.72 9.88
C ALA A 46 8.33 2.99 10.25
N GLY A 47 7.83 3.75 11.22
CA GLY A 47 8.49 4.96 11.70
C GLY A 47 9.84 4.69 12.35
N CYS A 48 9.97 3.64 13.15
CA CYS A 48 11.26 3.24 13.73
C CYS A 48 12.26 2.81 12.66
N ASN A 49 11.83 2.11 11.62
CA ASN A 49 12.68 1.72 10.50
C ASN A 49 13.15 2.94 9.69
N LEU A 50 12.23 3.86 9.39
CA LEU A 50 12.52 5.08 8.64
C LEU A 50 13.51 5.98 9.38
N LEU A 51 13.28 6.20 10.68
CA LEU A 51 14.11 7.05 11.56
C LEU A 51 15.34 6.32 12.11
N ARG A 52 15.50 5.03 11.79
CA ARG A 52 16.58 4.14 12.32
C ARG A 52 16.70 4.22 13.84
N THR A 53 15.57 4.31 14.54
CA THR A 53 15.50 4.41 16.00
C THR A 53 14.82 3.20 16.62
N ARG A 54 15.18 2.87 17.87
CA ARG A 54 14.52 1.79 18.63
C ARG A 54 13.43 2.31 19.58
N ARG A 55 13.20 3.62 19.63
CA ARG A 55 12.26 4.25 20.58
C ARG A 55 10.83 4.23 20.07
N ARG A 56 10.20 3.04 20.02
CA ARG A 56 8.83 2.85 19.50
C ARG A 56 7.82 3.78 20.18
N LYS A 57 7.85 3.90 21.53
CA LYS A 57 6.92 4.75 22.30
C LYS A 57 6.96 6.21 21.86
N THR A 58 8.15 6.76 21.65
CA THR A 58 8.31 8.17 21.22
C THR A 58 7.78 8.38 19.80
N VAL A 59 8.05 7.44 18.89
CA VAL A 59 7.53 7.50 17.50
C VAL A 59 6.02 7.41 17.48
N THR A 60 5.42 6.50 18.27
CA THR A 60 3.96 6.35 18.38
C THR A 60 3.32 7.60 18.94
N LEU A 61 3.88 8.17 20.02
CA LEU A 61 3.34 9.39 20.64
C LEU A 61 3.42 10.58 19.68
N ALA A 62 4.53 10.75 18.98
CA ALA A 62 4.66 11.80 17.97
C ALA A 62 3.62 11.62 16.84
N GLY A 63 3.41 10.39 16.37
CA GLY A 63 2.38 10.08 15.38
C GLY A 63 0.96 10.38 15.88
N ALA A 64 0.66 10.04 17.13
CA ALA A 64 -0.64 10.34 17.74
C ALA A 64 -0.89 11.86 17.80
N VAL A 65 0.09 12.64 18.25
CA VAL A 65 -0.02 14.11 18.30
C VAL A 65 -0.21 14.70 16.90
N ILE A 66 0.60 14.29 15.92
CA ILE A 66 0.48 14.75 14.54
C ILE A 66 -0.89 14.37 13.96
N GLY A 67 -1.33 13.13 14.14
CA GLY A 67 -2.62 12.65 13.66
C GLY A 67 -3.79 13.43 14.26
N THR A 68 -3.74 13.72 15.57
CA THR A 68 -4.75 14.54 16.25
C THR A 68 -4.79 15.96 15.70
N LEU A 69 -3.63 16.59 15.49
CA LEU A 69 -3.56 17.93 14.91
C LEU A 69 -4.12 17.96 13.49
N LEU A 70 -3.78 16.98 12.66
CA LEU A 70 -4.31 16.87 11.29
C LEU A 70 -5.83 16.66 11.29
N ALA A 71 -6.35 15.87 12.22
CA ALA A 71 -7.79 15.67 12.37
C ALA A 71 -8.51 16.98 12.73
N LEU A 72 -7.95 17.78 13.65
CA LEU A 72 -8.47 19.09 14.03
C LEU A 72 -8.41 20.12 12.89
N LEU A 73 -7.46 19.97 11.96
CA LEU A 73 -7.33 20.83 10.78
C LEU A 73 -8.30 20.44 9.64
N GLY A 74 -9.24 19.53 9.88
CA GLY A 74 -10.24 19.15 8.87
C GLY A 74 -9.71 18.22 7.79
N MET A 75 -8.67 17.44 8.06
CA MET A 75 -8.11 16.49 7.09
C MET A 75 -9.10 15.39 6.66
N TYR A 76 -10.24 15.28 7.33
CA TYR A 76 -11.33 14.36 6.97
C TYR A 76 -11.84 14.62 5.54
N ASP A 77 -11.93 15.87 5.12
CA ASP A 77 -12.39 16.24 3.77
C ASP A 77 -11.42 15.79 2.67
N LEU A 78 -10.15 15.58 3.03
CA LEU A 78 -9.10 15.07 2.14
C LEU A 78 -8.96 13.54 2.18
N LEU A 79 -9.74 12.85 3.02
CA LEU A 79 -9.62 11.40 3.20
C LEU A 79 -9.88 10.65 1.91
N VAL A 80 -10.97 10.96 1.20
CA VAL A 80 -11.34 10.29 -0.04
C VAL A 80 -10.30 10.51 -1.15
N PRO A 81 -9.88 11.76 -1.46
CA PRO A 81 -8.78 12.00 -2.39
C PRO A 81 -7.48 11.26 -2.01
N TYR A 82 -7.15 11.22 -0.72
CA TYR A 82 -5.97 10.52 -0.22
C TYR A 82 -6.05 9.01 -0.43
N LEU A 83 -7.21 8.40 -0.17
CA LEU A 83 -7.41 6.95 -0.40
C LEU A 83 -7.35 6.60 -1.89
N ILE A 84 -7.89 7.45 -2.77
CA ILE A 84 -7.78 7.30 -4.22
C ILE A 84 -6.30 7.37 -4.65
N LEU A 85 -5.57 8.34 -4.13
CA LEU A 85 -4.13 8.47 -4.38
C LEU A 85 -3.38 7.18 -3.97
N LEU A 86 -3.59 6.69 -2.75
CA LEU A 86 -2.96 5.45 -2.28
C LEU A 86 -3.36 4.24 -3.12
N GLY A 87 -4.66 4.13 -3.47
CA GLY A 87 -5.18 3.07 -4.32
C GLY A 87 -4.59 3.08 -5.74
N THR A 88 -4.07 4.21 -6.20
CA THR A 88 -3.43 4.34 -7.52
C THR A 88 -1.92 4.13 -7.45
N VAL A 89 -1.26 4.60 -6.37
CA VAL A 89 0.20 4.62 -6.24
C VAL A 89 0.76 3.30 -5.68
N ILE A 90 0.06 2.66 -4.73
CA ILE A 90 0.58 1.45 -4.08
C ILE A 90 0.54 0.19 -4.99
N PRO A 91 -0.56 -0.11 -5.70
CA PRO A 91 -0.68 -1.34 -6.47
C PRO A 91 0.41 -1.58 -7.53
N PRO A 92 0.89 -0.56 -8.28
CA PRO A 92 1.97 -0.75 -9.24
C PRO A 92 3.26 -1.32 -8.64
N ILE A 93 3.54 -1.06 -7.34
CA ILE A 93 4.68 -1.67 -6.62
C ILE A 93 4.52 -3.19 -6.60
N GLY A 94 3.32 -3.67 -6.29
CA GLY A 94 2.99 -5.11 -6.35
C GLY A 94 3.23 -5.70 -7.74
N GLY A 95 2.87 -4.97 -8.78
CA GLY A 95 3.12 -5.38 -10.17
C GLY A 95 4.60 -5.56 -10.48
N VAL A 96 5.45 -4.63 -10.06
CA VAL A 96 6.91 -4.74 -10.22
C VAL A 96 7.46 -5.95 -9.47
N ILE A 97 7.04 -6.15 -8.20
CA ILE A 97 7.50 -7.27 -7.37
C ILE A 97 7.08 -8.62 -7.98
N MET A 98 5.85 -8.72 -8.46
CA MET A 98 5.35 -9.92 -9.13
C MET A 98 6.14 -10.22 -10.40
N ALA A 99 6.38 -9.21 -11.24
CA ALA A 99 7.16 -9.37 -12.47
C ALA A 99 8.62 -9.74 -12.18
N ASP A 100 9.23 -9.15 -11.16
CA ASP A 100 10.58 -9.50 -10.71
C ASP A 100 10.64 -10.97 -10.27
N PHE A 101 9.70 -11.40 -9.44
CA PHE A 101 9.64 -12.77 -8.92
C PHE A 101 9.44 -13.81 -10.03
N PHE A 102 8.43 -13.63 -10.88
CA PHE A 102 8.10 -14.64 -11.89
C PHE A 102 9.02 -14.60 -13.11
N TYR A 103 9.37 -13.40 -13.60
CA TYR A 103 10.16 -13.27 -14.82
C TYR A 103 11.66 -13.38 -14.56
N ARG A 104 12.17 -12.64 -13.58
CA ARG A 104 13.62 -12.55 -13.33
C ARG A 104 14.14 -13.70 -12.49
N TYR A 105 13.43 -14.05 -11.41
CA TYR A 105 13.84 -15.10 -10.47
C TYR A 105 13.16 -16.45 -10.72
N ARG A 106 12.25 -16.55 -11.69
CA ARG A 106 11.55 -17.80 -12.05
C ARG A 106 10.91 -18.51 -10.84
N GLY A 107 10.37 -17.73 -9.92
CA GLY A 107 9.68 -18.26 -8.74
C GLY A 107 10.58 -18.63 -7.56
N GLN A 108 11.89 -18.40 -7.63
CA GLN A 108 12.83 -18.74 -6.55
C GLN A 108 13.70 -17.54 -6.21
N TYR A 109 13.42 -16.88 -5.07
CA TYR A 109 14.35 -15.89 -4.54
C TYR A 109 15.56 -16.56 -3.88
N PRO A 110 16.77 -16.06 -4.12
CA PRO A 110 17.96 -16.47 -3.40
C PRO A 110 17.86 -16.03 -1.93
N ARG A 111 18.59 -16.70 -1.04
CA ARG A 111 18.68 -16.27 0.34
C ARG A 111 19.35 -14.90 0.40
N LEU A 112 18.78 -13.96 1.16
CA LEU A 112 19.31 -12.61 1.31
C LEU A 112 20.76 -12.55 1.82
N ALA A 113 21.20 -13.60 2.54
CA ALA A 113 22.56 -13.70 3.03
C ALA A 113 23.60 -13.98 1.92
N ASP A 114 23.19 -14.57 0.80
CA ASP A 114 24.08 -15.08 -0.24
C ASP A 114 24.18 -14.14 -1.46
N VAL A 115 23.39 -13.06 -1.48
CA VAL A 115 23.30 -12.16 -2.62
C VAL A 115 23.58 -10.71 -2.24
N ARG A 116 24.49 -10.07 -2.95
CA ARG A 116 24.69 -8.63 -2.89
C ARG A 116 23.64 -7.93 -3.78
N LEU A 117 22.61 -7.38 -3.15
CA LEU A 117 21.60 -6.61 -3.86
C LEU A 117 22.13 -5.20 -4.15
N PRO A 118 21.91 -4.65 -5.34
CA PRO A 118 22.21 -3.25 -5.63
C PRO A 118 21.33 -2.34 -4.76
N ALA A 119 21.87 -1.19 -4.36
CA ALA A 119 21.15 -0.23 -3.51
C ALA A 119 19.85 0.28 -4.14
N PHE A 120 19.78 0.35 -5.48
CA PHE A 120 18.60 0.81 -6.21
C PHE A 120 18.33 -0.08 -7.42
N ASN A 121 17.07 -0.45 -7.59
CA ASN A 121 16.60 -1.14 -8.79
C ASN A 121 16.00 -0.11 -9.76
N TRP A 122 16.85 0.52 -10.59
CA TRP A 122 16.42 1.55 -11.54
C TRP A 122 15.35 1.08 -12.54
N PRO A 123 15.44 -0.11 -13.13
CA PRO A 123 14.37 -0.64 -13.97
C PRO A 123 13.04 -0.78 -13.22
N GLY A 124 13.09 -1.19 -11.95
CA GLY A 124 11.91 -1.29 -11.10
C GLY A 124 11.29 0.07 -10.82
N LEU A 125 12.09 1.08 -10.51
CA LEU A 125 11.60 2.44 -10.28
C LEU A 125 10.98 3.06 -11.55
N ALA A 126 11.61 2.88 -12.70
CA ALA A 126 11.08 3.35 -13.97
C ALA A 126 9.76 2.66 -14.33
N ALA A 127 9.69 1.33 -14.18
CA ALA A 127 8.47 0.56 -14.42
C ALA A 127 7.33 0.96 -13.47
N TYR A 128 7.65 1.19 -12.19
CA TYR A 128 6.72 1.72 -11.20
C TYR A 128 6.15 3.08 -11.61
N ALA A 129 7.02 4.01 -12.02
CA ALA A 129 6.60 5.34 -12.46
C ALA A 129 5.66 5.25 -13.68
N VAL A 130 6.01 4.43 -14.67
CA VAL A 130 5.17 4.20 -15.86
C VAL A 130 3.81 3.61 -15.46
N GLY A 131 3.80 2.58 -14.62
CA GLY A 131 2.56 1.95 -14.13
C GLY A 131 1.66 2.91 -13.38
N THR A 132 2.25 3.77 -12.52
CA THR A 132 1.52 4.78 -11.75
C THR A 132 0.91 5.84 -12.67
N VAL A 133 1.67 6.38 -13.62
CA VAL A 133 1.18 7.39 -14.58
C VAL A 133 0.03 6.83 -15.41
N LEU A 134 0.15 5.61 -15.92
CA LEU A 134 -0.90 4.96 -16.69
C LEU A 134 -2.15 4.68 -15.85
N ALA A 135 -1.98 4.31 -14.57
CA ALA A 135 -3.10 4.13 -13.64
C ALA A 135 -3.88 5.42 -13.40
N PHE A 136 -3.18 6.57 -13.25
CA PHE A 136 -3.82 7.88 -13.08
C PHE A 136 -4.64 8.33 -14.30
N HIS A 137 -4.21 8.00 -15.51
CA HIS A 137 -4.86 8.42 -16.74
C HIS A 137 -5.89 7.41 -17.27
N SER A 138 -6.00 6.24 -16.64
CA SER A 138 -6.91 5.20 -17.09
C SER A 138 -8.34 5.46 -16.61
N PRO A 139 -9.35 5.33 -17.49
CA PRO A 139 -10.76 5.35 -17.10
C PRO A 139 -11.21 4.05 -16.43
N TRP A 140 -10.37 3.03 -16.43
CA TRP A 140 -10.65 1.71 -15.85
C TRP A 140 -10.21 1.68 -14.37
N VAL A 141 -10.35 0.52 -13.74
CA VAL A 141 -9.96 0.31 -12.34
C VAL A 141 -8.47 0.57 -12.18
N ALA A 142 -8.10 1.76 -11.68
CA ALA A 142 -6.73 2.24 -11.59
C ALA A 142 -5.73 1.23 -10.96
N PRO A 143 -6.06 0.53 -9.84
CA PRO A 143 -5.18 -0.47 -9.25
C PRO A 143 -4.80 -1.60 -10.21
N LEU A 144 -5.78 -2.13 -10.95
CA LEU A 144 -5.55 -3.25 -11.88
C LEU A 144 -4.68 -2.82 -13.07
N VAL A 145 -5.00 -1.66 -13.64
CA VAL A 145 -4.19 -1.09 -14.74
C VAL A 145 -2.77 -0.82 -14.27
N GLY A 146 -2.61 -0.27 -13.07
CA GLY A 146 -1.29 -0.01 -12.49
C GLY A 146 -0.45 -1.27 -12.29
N ILE A 147 -1.03 -2.35 -11.78
CA ILE A 147 -0.34 -3.64 -11.62
C ILE A 147 0.11 -4.19 -12.97
N VAL A 148 -0.81 -4.28 -13.94
CA VAL A 148 -0.52 -4.84 -15.25
C VAL A 148 0.51 -4.00 -16.00
N ALA A 149 0.32 -2.68 -16.04
CA ALA A 149 1.22 -1.77 -16.73
C ALA A 149 2.63 -1.77 -16.12
N ALA A 150 2.75 -1.74 -14.79
CA ALA A 150 4.04 -1.82 -14.10
C ALA A 150 4.73 -3.17 -14.35
N SER A 151 3.99 -4.28 -14.35
CA SER A 151 4.54 -5.61 -14.63
C SER A 151 5.09 -5.69 -16.04
N LEU A 152 4.32 -5.25 -17.05
CA LEU A 152 4.74 -5.27 -18.44
C LEU A 152 5.93 -4.34 -18.67
N ALA A 153 5.90 -3.13 -18.12
CA ALA A 153 7.00 -2.18 -18.22
C ALA A 153 8.28 -2.75 -17.59
N TYR A 154 8.15 -3.42 -16.44
CA TYR A 154 9.32 -4.06 -15.80
C TYR A 154 9.92 -5.17 -16.65
N ILE A 155 9.09 -6.05 -17.22
CA ILE A 155 9.55 -7.11 -18.12
C ILE A 155 10.23 -6.52 -19.34
N ALA A 156 9.62 -5.52 -19.97
CA ALA A 156 10.20 -4.86 -21.15
C ALA A 156 11.55 -4.18 -20.86
N LEU A 157 11.64 -3.43 -19.74
CA LEU A 157 12.87 -2.74 -19.34
C LEU A 157 13.98 -3.72 -18.97
N THR A 158 13.68 -4.77 -18.23
CA THR A 158 14.68 -5.78 -17.86
C THR A 158 15.16 -6.58 -19.04
N ALA A 159 14.29 -6.89 -20.01
CA ALA A 159 14.66 -7.54 -21.26
C ALA A 159 15.54 -6.62 -22.13
N ALA A 160 15.17 -5.35 -22.27
CA ALA A 160 15.92 -4.37 -23.07
C ALA A 160 17.31 -4.07 -22.48
N LEU A 161 17.40 -3.92 -21.15
CA LEU A 161 18.65 -3.66 -20.44
C LEU A 161 19.48 -4.91 -20.18
N ARG A 162 19.00 -6.10 -20.58
CA ARG A 162 19.65 -7.42 -20.35
C ARG A 162 20.08 -7.61 -18.90
N VAL A 163 19.27 -7.11 -17.95
CA VAL A 163 19.53 -7.25 -16.51
C VAL A 163 19.32 -8.70 -16.10
N ARG A 164 20.42 -9.43 -15.90
CA ARG A 164 20.39 -10.84 -15.46
C ARG A 164 20.08 -10.94 -13.96
N ALA A 165 19.46 -12.05 -13.57
CA ALA A 165 19.31 -12.37 -12.15
C ALA A 165 20.70 -12.63 -11.53
N PRO A 166 21.00 -12.15 -10.33
CA PRO A 166 22.29 -12.38 -9.66
C PRO A 166 22.55 -13.84 -9.27
N LEU A 167 21.63 -14.76 -9.61
CA LEU A 167 21.77 -16.20 -9.40
C LEU A 167 22.83 -16.87 -10.31
N ALA A 168 23.23 -16.23 -11.41
CA ALA A 168 24.17 -16.81 -12.35
C ALA A 168 25.62 -16.89 -11.80
N ASP A 169 25.93 -16.10 -10.76
CA ASP A 169 27.29 -16.02 -10.20
C ASP A 169 27.52 -16.95 -9.00
N VAL A 170 26.47 -17.62 -8.51
CA VAL A 170 26.55 -18.51 -7.32
C VAL A 170 26.74 -19.99 -7.71
N GLN A 171 26.52 -20.33 -8.99
CA GLN A 171 26.66 -21.69 -9.50
C GLN A 171 27.92 -21.91 -10.39
N ALA A 172 28.77 -20.92 -10.50
CA ALA A 172 30.08 -21.02 -11.13
C ALA A 172 31.19 -21.02 -10.07
#